data_4268376a1a47b247ef629597bcd9d2b7
#
_entry.id   4268376a1a47b247ef629597bcd9d2b7
#
_cell.length_a   1.000
_cell.length_b   1.000
_cell.length_c   1.000
_cell.angle_alpha   90.00
_cell.angle_beta   90.00
_cell.angle_gamma   90.00
#
_symmetry.space_group_name_H-M   'P 1'
#
loop_
_entity.id
_entity.type
_entity.pdbx_description
1 polymer ?
#
loop_
_entity_poly.entity_id
_entity_poly.type
_entity_poly.pdbx_seq_one_letter_code
_entity_poly.pdbx_strand_id
1 'polypeptide(L)'
;MKKKISLGVSIVLILLAVLLTFQVTFTVMSIKHRQEMTAAYAHLENYHKLLEVDALFRSLYVKDFDEDELMDGILAGYVMGSGDRFGAYYPAEEFQSYMDSLNGDMQGIGVNVIWNAEYGAIEIINVMPNSPALDAGVEPGDLIVYVGDEMESVADLGYYGALAKLQGKADTLAVFTVARGKHYEESVSFSILRGYVTEQTVMHHVYALDSTVGVVKITGFDRATPDQFFAAVQTLLDGGCTRLVVDVRNNPGGELQAICSVLDYLLPSGPVIRTIDREGNEEVIYRSDAKALDVPMAVLVNENTASAGELFCSALQDYKKAVIVGTQTYGKGSMQTIRQLSDGSGLSVTYRYYCPPFSDNYDGVGVTPDVVVEPAGAMLEKNIYKITDEEDNQLQAAVAELNK
;
A
#
# COMPACT_ATOMS: atom_id res chain seq x y z
N MET A 1 -68.09 -29.79 0.12
CA MET A 1 -67.88 -30.08 1.58
C MET A 1 -66.41 -30.06 1.88
N LYS A 2 -65.90 -29.04 2.59
CA LYS A 2 -64.50 -29.01 3.10
C LYS A 2 -64.46 -30.00 4.30
N LYS A 3 -63.73 -31.10 4.17
CA LYS A 3 -63.45 -31.98 5.32
C LYS A 3 -62.64 -31.21 6.35
N LYS A 4 -63.21 -30.93 7.51
CA LYS A 4 -62.52 -30.38 8.65
C LYS A 4 -61.63 -31.45 9.27
N ILE A 5 -60.34 -31.24 9.29
CA ILE A 5 -59.37 -32.08 9.98
C ILE A 5 -59.63 -31.96 11.49
N SER A 6 -59.72 -33.10 12.23
CA SER A 6 -59.95 -33.07 13.66
C SER A 6 -58.75 -32.46 14.39
N LEU A 7 -58.97 -31.75 15.48
CA LEU A 7 -57.94 -31.11 16.29
C LEU A 7 -56.80 -32.10 16.67
N GLY A 8 -57.15 -33.34 17.02
CA GLY A 8 -56.20 -34.39 17.35
C GLY A 8 -55.26 -34.75 16.19
N VAL A 9 -55.82 -34.88 14.98
CA VAL A 9 -55.02 -35.14 13.75
C VAL A 9 -54.11 -33.97 13.42
N SER A 10 -54.55 -32.71 13.64
CA SER A 10 -53.68 -31.55 13.45
C SER A 10 -52.50 -31.50 14.43
N ILE A 11 -52.73 -31.84 15.68
CA ILE A 11 -51.68 -31.90 16.73
C ILE A 11 -50.64 -32.97 16.34
N VAL A 12 -51.10 -34.17 15.96
CA VAL A 12 -50.19 -35.28 15.55
C VAL A 12 -49.36 -34.88 14.32
N LEU A 13 -49.94 -34.22 13.33
CA LEU A 13 -49.22 -33.75 12.13
C LEU A 13 -48.16 -32.67 12.49
N ILE A 14 -48.47 -31.75 13.41
CA ILE A 14 -47.54 -30.76 13.88
C ILE A 14 -46.37 -31.42 14.62
N LEU A 15 -46.61 -32.35 15.53
CA LEU A 15 -45.59 -33.12 16.22
C LEU A 15 -44.69 -33.91 15.28
N LEU A 16 -45.25 -34.54 14.27
CA LEU A 16 -44.49 -35.25 13.23
C LEU A 16 -43.63 -34.31 12.42
N ALA A 17 -44.14 -33.14 12.05
CA ALA A 17 -43.38 -32.11 11.30
C ALA A 17 -42.20 -31.60 12.17
N VAL A 18 -42.44 -31.33 13.45
CA VAL A 18 -41.39 -30.90 14.36
C VAL A 18 -40.30 -31.98 14.54
N LEU A 19 -40.68 -33.24 14.74
CA LEU A 19 -39.77 -34.36 14.80
C LEU A 19 -38.94 -34.54 13.53
N LEU A 20 -39.60 -34.46 12.37
CA LEU A 20 -38.91 -34.56 11.07
C LEU A 20 -37.94 -33.43 10.86
N THR A 21 -38.33 -32.17 11.16
CA THR A 21 -37.45 -31.00 11.08
C THR A 21 -36.26 -31.14 12.00
N PHE A 22 -36.49 -31.56 13.26
CA PHE A 22 -35.40 -31.82 14.21
C PHE A 22 -34.43 -32.87 13.68
N GLN A 23 -34.95 -33.98 13.17
CA GLN A 23 -34.13 -35.09 12.68
C GLN A 23 -33.30 -34.70 11.44
N VAL A 24 -33.90 -33.95 10.52
CA VAL A 24 -33.18 -33.42 9.34
C VAL A 24 -32.10 -32.42 9.75
N THR A 25 -32.43 -31.46 10.62
CA THR A 25 -31.47 -30.45 11.11
C THR A 25 -30.32 -31.13 11.87
N PHE A 26 -30.64 -32.09 12.77
CA PHE A 26 -29.60 -32.84 13.51
C PHE A 26 -28.71 -33.66 12.58
N THR A 27 -29.28 -34.29 11.57
CA THR A 27 -28.50 -35.05 10.57
C THR A 27 -27.57 -34.16 9.77
N VAL A 28 -28.07 -33.03 9.28
CA VAL A 28 -27.28 -32.06 8.53
C VAL A 28 -26.15 -31.49 9.39
N MET A 29 -26.44 -31.08 10.64
CA MET A 29 -25.40 -30.60 11.56
C MET A 29 -24.36 -31.68 11.88
N SER A 30 -24.79 -32.93 12.08
CA SER A 30 -23.88 -34.05 12.37
C SER A 30 -22.97 -34.36 11.16
N ILE A 31 -23.49 -34.30 9.95
CA ILE A 31 -22.69 -34.49 8.72
C ILE A 31 -21.67 -33.36 8.59
N LYS A 32 -22.11 -32.13 8.77
CA LYS A 32 -21.22 -30.96 8.70
C LYS A 32 -20.11 -31.02 9.75
N HIS A 33 -20.48 -31.30 11.01
CA HIS A 33 -19.51 -31.47 12.11
C HIS A 33 -18.52 -32.61 11.83
N ARG A 34 -19.00 -33.76 11.29
CA ARG A 34 -18.12 -34.87 10.92
C ARG A 34 -17.16 -34.48 9.79
N GLN A 35 -17.61 -33.73 8.79
CA GLN A 35 -16.74 -33.24 7.70
C GLN A 35 -15.67 -32.28 8.23
N GLU A 36 -16.05 -31.36 9.13
CA GLU A 36 -15.12 -30.43 9.78
C GLU A 36 -14.08 -31.19 10.62
N MET A 37 -14.51 -32.17 11.40
CA MET A 37 -13.59 -33.01 12.19
C MET A 37 -12.67 -33.84 11.30
N THR A 38 -13.18 -34.46 10.23
CA THR A 38 -12.33 -35.23 9.30
C THR A 38 -11.28 -34.36 8.62
N ALA A 39 -11.66 -33.14 8.21
CA ALA A 39 -10.72 -32.17 7.67
C ALA A 39 -9.66 -31.74 8.69
N ALA A 40 -10.07 -31.50 9.95
CA ALA A 40 -9.15 -31.15 11.03
C ALA A 40 -8.16 -32.32 11.34
N TYR A 41 -8.62 -33.56 11.36
CA TYR A 41 -7.74 -34.72 11.54
C TYR A 41 -6.78 -34.94 10.37
N ALA A 42 -7.21 -34.72 9.13
CA ALA A 42 -6.33 -34.80 7.97
C ALA A 42 -5.21 -33.72 8.01
N HIS A 43 -5.52 -32.53 8.54
CA HIS A 43 -4.52 -31.51 8.78
C HIS A 43 -3.55 -31.86 9.91
N LEU A 44 -4.03 -32.49 11.01
CA LEU A 44 -3.17 -32.94 12.11
C LEU A 44 -2.09 -33.93 11.66
N GLU A 45 -2.38 -34.76 10.66
CA GLU A 45 -1.41 -35.71 10.13
C GLU A 45 -0.22 -34.96 9.45
N ASN A 46 -0.46 -33.81 8.86
CA ASN A 46 0.58 -32.95 8.27
C ASN A 46 1.50 -32.31 9.32
N TYR A 47 1.02 -32.13 10.55
CA TYR A 47 1.82 -31.56 11.66
C TYR A 47 2.61 -32.63 12.46
N HIS A 48 2.43 -33.92 12.18
CA HIS A 48 3.13 -34.97 12.88
C HIS A 48 4.66 -34.83 12.83
N LYS A 49 5.18 -34.42 11.64
CA LYS A 49 6.60 -34.19 11.47
C LYS A 49 7.11 -32.98 12.27
N LEU A 50 6.29 -31.93 12.43
CA LEU A 50 6.62 -30.80 13.29
C LEU A 50 6.73 -31.21 14.75
N LEU A 51 5.79 -32.06 15.25
CA LEU A 51 5.83 -32.58 16.60
C LEU A 51 7.06 -33.49 16.84
N GLU A 52 7.48 -34.26 15.83
CA GLU A 52 8.71 -35.09 15.91
C GLU A 52 9.95 -34.18 16.01
N VAL A 53 10.01 -33.13 15.21
CA VAL A 53 11.11 -32.13 15.25
C VAL A 53 11.14 -31.45 16.60
N ASP A 54 10.00 -30.99 17.12
CA ASP A 54 9.89 -30.33 18.41
C ASP A 54 10.39 -31.21 19.55
N ALA A 55 9.93 -32.49 19.58
CA ALA A 55 10.36 -33.44 20.61
C ALA A 55 11.88 -33.71 20.58
N LEU A 56 12.46 -33.87 19.38
CA LEU A 56 13.90 -34.09 19.24
C LEU A 56 14.69 -32.82 19.61
N PHE A 57 14.25 -31.65 19.14
CA PHE A 57 14.87 -30.40 19.46
C PHE A 57 14.94 -30.15 20.96
N ARG A 58 13.80 -30.26 21.67
CA ARG A 58 13.71 -30.08 23.11
C ARG A 58 14.57 -31.09 23.90
N SER A 59 14.80 -32.27 23.36
CA SER A 59 15.61 -33.30 24.01
C SER A 59 17.12 -33.12 23.83
N LEU A 60 17.54 -32.40 22.79
CA LEU A 60 18.94 -32.31 22.35
C LEU A 60 19.53 -30.91 22.47
N TYR A 61 18.69 -29.88 22.45
CA TYR A 61 19.18 -28.50 22.46
C TYR A 61 19.79 -28.13 23.81
N VAL A 62 20.99 -27.53 23.75
CA VAL A 62 21.83 -27.30 24.94
C VAL A 62 21.54 -26.00 25.68
N LYS A 63 20.74 -25.10 25.08
CA LYS A 63 20.38 -23.80 25.68
C LYS A 63 18.91 -23.75 26.00
N ASP A 64 18.54 -22.87 26.92
CA ASP A 64 17.14 -22.45 27.09
C ASP A 64 16.71 -21.63 25.87
N PHE A 65 15.42 -21.63 25.56
CA PHE A 65 14.81 -20.84 24.50
C PHE A 65 13.46 -20.31 24.97
N ASP A 66 13.02 -19.23 24.36
CA ASP A 66 11.72 -18.64 24.61
C ASP A 66 10.64 -19.39 23.79
N GLU A 67 9.56 -19.80 24.44
CA GLU A 67 8.48 -20.56 23.83
C GLU A 67 7.65 -19.70 22.88
N ASP A 68 7.47 -18.42 23.19
CA ASP A 68 6.69 -17.49 22.38
C ASP A 68 7.47 -17.12 21.11
N GLU A 69 8.78 -16.84 21.24
CA GLU A 69 9.66 -16.61 20.09
C GLU A 69 9.72 -17.84 19.16
N LEU A 70 9.79 -19.05 19.73
CA LEU A 70 9.77 -20.28 18.95
C LEU A 70 8.46 -20.43 18.18
N MET A 71 7.33 -20.16 18.83
CA MET A 71 6.00 -20.27 18.20
C MET A 71 5.83 -19.24 17.11
N ASP A 72 6.21 -17.99 17.34
CA ASP A 72 6.19 -16.93 16.34
C ASP A 72 7.04 -17.30 15.11
N GLY A 73 8.23 -17.87 15.34
CA GLY A 73 9.09 -18.38 14.26
C GLY A 73 8.45 -19.51 13.45
N ILE A 74 7.74 -20.43 14.10
CA ILE A 74 6.99 -21.52 13.44
C ILE A 74 5.86 -20.95 12.57
N LEU A 75 5.07 -20.01 13.10
CA LEU A 75 3.93 -19.41 12.41
C LEU A 75 4.39 -18.56 11.23
N ALA A 76 5.45 -17.77 11.39
CA ALA A 76 6.09 -17.03 10.30
C ALA A 76 6.60 -17.98 9.21
N GLY A 77 7.29 -19.05 9.59
CA GLY A 77 7.77 -20.10 8.68
C GLY A 77 6.64 -20.83 7.96
N TYR A 78 5.50 -21.03 8.60
CA TYR A 78 4.32 -21.64 7.98
C TYR A 78 3.77 -20.77 6.85
N VAL A 79 3.62 -19.45 7.09
CA VAL A 79 3.14 -18.51 6.08
C VAL A 79 4.14 -18.42 4.93
N MET A 80 5.42 -18.26 5.24
CA MET A 80 6.49 -18.19 4.23
C MET A 80 6.56 -19.46 3.37
N GLY A 81 6.37 -20.63 3.99
CA GLY A 81 6.37 -21.94 3.33
C GLY A 81 5.17 -22.16 2.40
N SER A 82 4.12 -21.35 2.50
CA SER A 82 2.98 -21.41 1.58
C SER A 82 3.28 -20.92 0.17
N GLY A 83 4.36 -20.13 0.00
CA GLY A 83 4.73 -19.47 -1.24
C GLY A 83 3.96 -18.16 -1.51
N ASP A 84 3.12 -17.71 -0.57
CA ASP A 84 2.49 -16.39 -0.66
C ASP A 84 3.54 -15.30 -0.45
N ARG A 85 3.89 -14.58 -1.54
CA ARG A 85 4.91 -13.53 -1.55
C ARG A 85 4.58 -12.34 -0.66
N PHE A 86 3.31 -12.14 -0.35
CA PHE A 86 2.78 -10.99 0.40
C PHE A 86 2.07 -11.41 1.68
N GLY A 87 2.02 -12.71 1.93
CA GLY A 87 1.55 -13.25 3.20
C GLY A 87 2.56 -12.98 4.32
N ALA A 88 2.05 -12.65 5.51
CA ALA A 88 2.89 -12.42 6.68
C ALA A 88 2.16 -12.80 7.96
N TYR A 89 2.91 -13.34 8.92
CA TYR A 89 2.50 -13.46 10.30
C TYR A 89 3.17 -12.34 11.09
N TYR A 90 2.44 -11.73 11.99
CA TYR A 90 2.91 -10.65 12.86
C TYR A 90 2.69 -11.04 14.32
N PRO A 91 3.73 -11.09 15.16
CA PRO A 91 3.59 -11.12 16.61
C PRO A 91 2.69 -9.98 17.12
N ALA A 92 2.08 -10.13 18.29
CA ALA A 92 1.04 -9.22 18.76
C ALA A 92 1.47 -7.73 18.81
N GLU A 93 2.71 -7.45 19.26
CA GLU A 93 3.24 -6.08 19.32
C GLU A 93 3.49 -5.51 17.92
N GLU A 94 4.03 -6.33 17.01
CA GLU A 94 4.26 -5.92 15.62
C GLU A 94 2.94 -5.71 14.88
N PHE A 95 1.94 -6.58 15.15
CA PHE A 95 0.61 -6.44 14.55
C PHE A 95 -0.07 -5.15 14.94
N GLN A 96 0.01 -4.76 16.22
CA GLN A 96 -0.54 -3.49 16.68
C GLN A 96 0.14 -2.32 16.00
N SER A 97 1.47 -2.34 15.92
CA SER A 97 2.25 -1.29 15.23
C SER A 97 1.91 -1.21 13.74
N TYR A 98 1.71 -2.36 13.11
CA TYR A 98 1.27 -2.44 11.71
C TYR A 98 -0.14 -1.86 11.52
N MET A 99 -1.08 -2.19 12.39
CA MET A 99 -2.46 -1.66 12.34
C MET A 99 -2.49 -0.15 12.58
N ASP A 100 -1.67 0.36 13.49
CA ASP A 100 -1.55 1.80 13.74
C ASP A 100 -1.01 2.53 12.49
N SER A 101 -0.06 1.94 11.78
CA SER A 101 0.46 2.49 10.51
C SER A 101 -0.59 2.53 9.40
N LEU A 102 -1.50 1.56 9.34
CA LEU A 102 -2.58 1.52 8.35
C LEU A 102 -3.69 2.55 8.62
N ASN A 103 -3.86 2.99 9.86
CA ASN A 103 -4.90 3.96 10.22
C ASN A 103 -4.60 5.40 9.74
N GLY A 104 -3.46 5.62 9.09
CA GLY A 104 -3.14 6.89 8.39
C GLY A 104 -2.78 8.05 9.31
N ASP A 105 -2.67 7.83 10.61
CA ASP A 105 -2.15 8.81 11.55
C ASP A 105 -0.61 8.73 11.54
N MET A 106 0.01 9.27 10.49
CA MET A 106 1.46 9.42 10.49
C MET A 106 1.88 10.26 11.70
N GLN A 107 2.64 9.63 12.59
CA GLN A 107 3.22 10.30 13.74
C GLN A 107 4.66 10.66 13.41
N GLY A 108 5.02 11.93 13.55
CA GLY A 108 6.35 12.37 13.22
C GLY A 108 6.48 13.89 13.18
N ILE A 109 7.54 14.36 12.55
CA ILE A 109 7.78 15.79 12.36
C ILE A 109 7.26 16.33 11.02
N GLY A 110 6.92 15.45 10.05
CA GLY A 110 6.35 15.83 8.76
C GLY A 110 7.39 16.24 7.72
N VAL A 111 8.34 15.37 7.44
CA VAL A 111 9.35 15.53 6.38
C VAL A 111 9.45 14.28 5.52
N ASN A 112 9.67 14.48 4.21
CA ASN A 112 10.08 13.42 3.31
C ASN A 112 11.61 13.47 3.16
N VAL A 113 12.26 12.31 3.27
CA VAL A 113 13.72 12.24 3.32
C VAL A 113 14.28 11.17 2.39
N ILE A 114 15.52 11.38 1.94
CA ILE A 114 16.29 10.40 1.15
C ILE A 114 17.70 10.27 1.73
N TRP A 115 18.38 9.18 1.37
CA TRP A 115 19.80 9.03 1.66
C TRP A 115 20.65 9.83 0.67
N ASN A 116 21.50 10.71 1.18
CA ASN A 116 22.50 11.40 0.40
C ASN A 116 23.87 10.71 0.60
N ALA A 117 24.27 9.88 -0.38
CA ALA A 117 25.49 9.08 -0.29
C ALA A 117 26.77 9.92 -0.37
N GLU A 118 26.74 11.10 -0.98
CA GLU A 118 27.90 12.00 -1.09
C GLU A 118 28.32 12.53 0.27
N TYR A 119 27.34 12.85 1.12
CA TYR A 119 27.59 13.43 2.45
C TYR A 119 27.42 12.43 3.58
N GLY A 120 26.97 11.19 3.29
CA GLY A 120 26.67 10.20 4.33
C GLY A 120 25.60 10.70 5.31
N ALA A 121 24.58 11.37 4.81
CA ALA A 121 23.57 12.08 5.58
C ALA A 121 22.15 11.79 5.07
N ILE A 122 21.15 12.12 5.86
CA ILE A 122 19.75 12.11 5.42
C ILE A 122 19.38 13.50 4.89
N GLU A 123 18.95 13.59 3.64
CA GLU A 123 18.52 14.84 3.02
C GLU A 123 17.01 14.99 3.08
N ILE A 124 16.55 16.16 3.53
CA ILE A 124 15.14 16.54 3.52
C ILE A 124 14.78 17.04 2.12
N ILE A 125 13.94 16.29 1.41
CA ILE A 125 13.50 16.66 0.04
C ILE A 125 12.20 17.45 0.04
N ASN A 126 11.39 17.32 1.10
CA ASN A 126 10.15 18.04 1.26
C ASN A 126 9.79 18.21 2.73
N VAL A 127 9.15 19.32 3.07
CA VAL A 127 8.55 19.59 4.38
C VAL A 127 7.06 19.72 4.20
N MET A 128 6.29 18.90 4.91
CA MET A 128 4.84 18.80 4.75
C MET A 128 4.15 20.09 5.24
N PRO A 129 3.10 20.55 4.55
CA PRO A 129 2.28 21.65 5.03
C PRO A 129 1.66 21.34 6.40
N ASN A 130 1.56 22.35 7.25
CA ASN A 130 0.97 22.24 8.60
C ASN A 130 1.64 21.16 9.48
N SER A 131 2.93 20.96 9.30
CA SER A 131 3.71 19.99 10.05
C SER A 131 4.56 20.63 11.15
N PRO A 132 4.90 19.89 12.23
CA PRO A 132 5.82 20.39 13.25
C PRO A 132 7.17 20.83 12.71
N ALA A 133 7.68 20.19 11.66
CA ALA A 133 8.92 20.57 11.00
C ALA A 133 8.83 21.92 10.30
N LEU A 134 7.70 22.19 9.61
CA LEU A 134 7.46 23.48 8.96
C LEU A 134 7.41 24.61 10.01
N ASP A 135 6.66 24.40 11.09
CA ASP A 135 6.54 25.37 12.17
C ASP A 135 7.87 25.67 12.87
N ALA A 136 8.77 24.67 12.91
CA ALA A 136 10.11 24.80 13.48
C ALA A 136 11.12 25.44 12.51
N GLY A 137 10.76 25.67 11.24
CA GLY A 137 11.65 26.27 10.24
C GLY A 137 12.64 25.30 9.62
N VAL A 138 12.30 24.02 9.54
CA VAL A 138 13.03 23.03 8.72
C VAL A 138 12.78 23.32 7.24
N GLU A 139 13.80 23.17 6.41
CA GLU A 139 13.76 23.53 4.98
C GLU A 139 14.09 22.34 4.07
N PRO A 140 13.49 22.25 2.89
CA PRO A 140 13.94 21.32 1.86
C PRO A 140 15.42 21.60 1.49
N GLY A 141 16.22 20.55 1.37
CA GLY A 141 17.67 20.64 1.14
C GLY A 141 18.52 20.59 2.41
N ASP A 142 17.93 20.64 3.60
CA ASP A 142 18.64 20.39 4.84
C ASP A 142 19.24 18.98 4.87
N LEU A 143 20.51 18.85 5.26
CA LEU A 143 21.17 17.56 5.48
C LEU A 143 21.19 17.23 6.97
N ILE A 144 20.45 16.24 7.43
CA ILE A 144 20.48 15.75 8.80
C ILE A 144 21.81 14.99 9.00
N VAL A 145 22.67 15.50 9.85
CA VAL A 145 24.02 14.98 10.09
C VAL A 145 24.16 14.34 11.48
N TYR A 146 23.34 14.76 12.44
CA TYR A 146 23.29 14.17 13.79
C TYR A 146 21.84 13.96 14.21
N VAL A 147 21.58 12.90 14.99
CA VAL A 147 20.26 12.53 15.51
C VAL A 147 20.33 12.09 16.98
N GLY A 148 19.23 12.30 17.70
CA GLY A 148 19.08 11.92 19.10
C GLY A 148 19.73 12.89 20.08
N ASP A 149 19.43 12.72 21.37
CA ASP A 149 19.94 13.57 22.46
C ASP A 149 21.47 13.45 22.63
N GLU A 150 22.03 12.31 22.25
CA GLU A 150 23.49 12.03 22.32
C GLU A 150 24.24 12.52 21.07
N MET A 151 23.55 13.17 20.12
CA MET A 151 24.13 13.71 18.88
C MET A 151 24.90 12.64 18.08
N GLU A 152 24.28 11.50 17.87
CA GLU A 152 24.88 10.39 17.12
C GLU A 152 24.98 10.73 15.64
N SER A 153 26.13 10.41 15.05
CA SER A 153 26.41 10.69 13.64
C SER A 153 25.53 9.84 12.72
N VAL A 154 24.83 10.50 11.81
CA VAL A 154 24.01 9.82 10.77
C VAL A 154 24.87 8.94 9.86
N ALA A 155 26.12 9.36 9.57
CA ALA A 155 27.06 8.58 8.77
C ALA A 155 27.43 7.24 9.43
N ASP A 156 27.54 7.22 10.78
CA ASP A 156 27.86 6.00 11.53
C ASP A 156 26.65 5.08 11.71
N LEU A 157 25.46 5.65 11.92
CA LEU A 157 24.20 4.90 12.07
C LEU A 157 23.67 4.31 10.75
N GLY A 158 24.01 4.95 9.63
CA GLY A 158 23.41 4.69 8.34
C GLY A 158 21.93 5.15 8.26
N TYR A 159 21.33 4.98 7.06
CA TYR A 159 19.99 5.49 6.79
C TYR A 159 18.93 4.97 7.78
N TYR A 160 18.83 3.66 7.94
CA TYR A 160 17.79 3.05 8.77
C TYR A 160 17.99 3.30 10.26
N GLY A 161 19.23 3.31 10.74
CA GLY A 161 19.54 3.60 12.14
C GLY A 161 19.18 5.04 12.52
N ALA A 162 19.49 6.00 11.66
CA ALA A 162 19.16 7.39 11.87
C ALA A 162 17.62 7.64 11.72
N LEU A 163 16.97 6.99 10.72
CA LEU A 163 15.54 7.10 10.52
C LEU A 163 14.74 6.60 11.73
N ALA A 164 15.15 5.48 12.35
CA ALA A 164 14.54 4.95 13.58
C ALA A 164 14.57 5.94 14.75
N LYS A 165 15.58 6.81 14.82
CA LYS A 165 15.68 7.87 15.85
C LYS A 165 14.86 9.11 15.51
N LEU A 166 14.67 9.40 14.22
CA LEU A 166 13.81 10.49 13.75
C LEU A 166 12.32 10.15 13.90
N GLN A 167 11.97 8.90 13.64
CA GLN A 167 10.62 8.37 13.87
C GLN A 167 10.29 8.29 15.36
N GLY A 168 9.01 8.24 15.70
CA GLY A 168 8.55 8.08 17.08
C GLY A 168 7.09 8.49 17.26
N LYS A 169 6.57 8.19 18.45
CA LYS A 169 5.17 8.49 18.80
C LYS A 169 4.94 9.99 18.90
N ALA A 170 3.70 10.42 18.61
CA ALA A 170 3.26 11.78 18.90
C ALA A 170 3.56 12.15 20.36
N ASP A 171 3.72 13.43 20.63
CA ASP A 171 4.09 13.98 21.93
C ASP A 171 5.47 13.57 22.46
N THR A 172 6.35 13.01 21.62
CA THR A 172 7.78 12.79 21.93
C THR A 172 8.67 13.73 21.12
N LEU A 173 9.88 14.02 21.59
CA LEU A 173 10.81 14.92 20.91
C LEU A 173 11.65 14.20 19.86
N ALA A 174 11.72 14.79 18.68
CA ALA A 174 12.75 14.50 17.68
C ALA A 174 13.87 15.53 17.81
N VAL A 175 15.07 15.07 18.16
CA VAL A 175 16.26 15.91 18.28
C VAL A 175 17.21 15.58 17.14
N PHE A 176 17.62 16.59 16.37
CA PHE A 176 18.54 16.40 15.26
C PHE A 176 19.24 17.72 14.88
N THR A 177 20.36 17.59 14.18
CA THR A 177 21.11 18.74 13.67
C THR A 177 21.26 18.58 12.15
N VAL A 178 21.01 19.68 11.45
CA VAL A 178 21.18 19.75 9.99
C VAL A 178 22.36 20.62 9.61
N ALA A 179 22.95 20.30 8.47
CA ALA A 179 23.82 21.19 7.72
C ALA A 179 22.97 21.87 6.62
N ARG A 180 23.00 23.19 6.55
CA ARG A 180 22.17 24.06 5.68
C ARG A 180 23.04 25.02 4.89
N GLY A 181 22.48 25.56 3.81
CA GLY A 181 23.13 26.55 2.94
C GLY A 181 23.72 25.93 1.69
N LYS A 182 24.14 26.78 0.73
CA LYS A 182 24.61 26.34 -0.60
C LYS A 182 25.80 25.36 -0.55
N HIS A 183 26.63 25.46 0.49
CA HIS A 183 27.79 24.59 0.72
C HIS A 183 27.72 23.92 2.09
N TYR A 184 26.52 23.87 2.69
CA TYR A 184 26.26 23.24 3.99
C TYR A 184 27.14 23.82 5.13
N GLU A 185 27.39 25.12 5.07
CA GLU A 185 28.24 25.87 6.01
C GLU A 185 27.54 26.23 7.32
N GLU A 186 26.20 26.20 7.35
CA GLU A 186 25.43 26.50 8.55
C GLU A 186 25.04 25.21 9.27
N SER A 187 25.14 25.22 10.60
CA SER A 187 24.66 24.12 11.45
C SER A 187 23.47 24.59 12.25
N VAL A 188 22.30 23.94 12.07
CA VAL A 188 21.07 24.28 12.76
C VAL A 188 20.56 23.06 13.51
N SER A 189 20.34 23.22 14.83
CA SER A 189 19.82 22.15 15.69
C SER A 189 18.32 22.34 15.93
N PHE A 190 17.59 21.25 15.87
CA PHE A 190 16.16 21.21 16.10
C PHE A 190 15.80 20.27 17.25
N SER A 191 14.78 20.66 18.01
CA SER A 191 14.11 19.83 19.00
C SER A 191 12.62 20.00 18.78
N ILE A 192 12.01 19.07 18.05
CA ILE A 192 10.65 19.19 17.53
C ILE A 192 9.76 18.16 18.19
N LEU A 193 8.64 18.60 18.78
CA LEU A 193 7.62 17.70 19.29
C LEU A 193 6.93 17.01 18.12
N ARG A 194 6.99 15.67 18.08
CA ARG A 194 6.28 14.90 17.06
C ARG A 194 4.78 15.09 17.22
N GLY A 195 4.09 15.21 16.12
CA GLY A 195 2.64 15.36 16.07
C GLY A 195 2.00 14.37 15.10
N TYR A 196 0.69 14.48 14.96
CA TYR A 196 -0.03 13.85 13.85
C TYR A 196 0.15 14.72 12.61
N VAL A 197 0.60 14.15 11.52
CA VAL A 197 0.82 14.85 10.25
C VAL A 197 0.03 14.17 9.14
N THR A 198 -0.60 14.99 8.30
CA THR A 198 -1.22 14.48 7.08
C THR A 198 -0.14 14.35 6.01
N GLU A 199 0.06 13.17 5.50
CA GLU A 199 1.05 12.93 4.46
C GLU A 199 0.73 13.75 3.20
N GLN A 200 1.74 14.40 2.65
CA GLN A 200 1.63 15.04 1.34
C GLN A 200 2.05 14.02 0.28
N THR A 201 1.06 13.33 -0.28
CA THR A 201 1.28 12.33 -1.32
C THR A 201 1.19 12.91 -2.73
N VAL A 202 0.70 14.14 -2.88
CA VAL A 202 0.53 14.79 -4.19
C VAL A 202 1.33 16.09 -4.27
N MET A 203 2.18 16.18 -5.28
CA MET A 203 2.91 17.39 -5.66
C MET A 203 2.54 17.78 -7.09
N HIS A 204 2.57 19.07 -7.43
CA HIS A 204 2.25 19.51 -8.79
C HIS A 204 3.05 20.73 -9.19
N HIS A 205 3.28 20.87 -10.48
CA HIS A 205 3.87 22.05 -11.07
C HIS A 205 3.47 22.18 -12.55
N VAL A 206 3.67 23.36 -13.11
CA VAL A 206 3.53 23.57 -14.56
C VAL A 206 4.83 23.13 -15.22
N TYR A 207 4.76 22.31 -16.26
CA TYR A 207 5.93 21.82 -16.98
C TYR A 207 6.77 22.98 -17.53
N ALA A 208 8.08 22.99 -17.23
CA ALA A 208 8.96 24.12 -17.51
C ALA A 208 9.10 24.46 -19.00
N LEU A 209 8.98 23.46 -19.89
CA LEU A 209 9.17 23.64 -21.33
C LEU A 209 7.85 23.88 -22.11
N ASP A 210 6.68 23.70 -21.45
CA ASP A 210 5.37 23.96 -22.06
C ASP A 210 4.33 24.27 -20.96
N SER A 211 4.00 25.56 -20.84
CA SER A 211 3.06 26.03 -19.80
C SER A 211 1.61 25.54 -19.94
N THR A 212 1.28 24.83 -21.03
CA THR A 212 -0.04 24.22 -21.21
C THR A 212 -0.12 22.81 -20.63
N VAL A 213 1.00 22.25 -20.13
CA VAL A 213 1.09 20.94 -19.52
C VAL A 213 1.27 21.08 -18.01
N GLY A 214 0.38 20.47 -17.25
CA GLY A 214 0.52 20.30 -15.81
C GLY A 214 1.10 18.93 -15.48
N VAL A 215 2.01 18.90 -14.52
CA VAL A 215 2.59 17.67 -13.98
C VAL A 215 2.06 17.45 -12.57
N VAL A 216 1.51 16.27 -12.29
CA VAL A 216 1.01 15.86 -10.97
C VAL A 216 1.73 14.59 -10.56
N LYS A 217 2.55 14.66 -9.53
CA LYS A 217 3.24 13.49 -8.96
C LYS A 217 2.46 12.94 -7.78
N ILE A 218 2.22 11.61 -7.78
CA ILE A 218 1.56 10.88 -6.69
C ILE A 218 2.56 9.87 -6.13
N THR A 219 3.03 10.07 -4.91
CA THR A 219 4.04 9.20 -4.27
C THR A 219 3.46 8.00 -3.56
N GLY A 220 2.17 8.01 -3.25
CA GLY A 220 1.41 6.93 -2.63
C GLY A 220 -0.07 7.26 -2.63
N PHE A 221 -0.91 6.28 -2.29
CA PHE A 221 -2.35 6.47 -2.17
C PHE A 221 -2.76 6.31 -0.70
N ASP A 222 -3.03 7.41 -0.02
CA ASP A 222 -3.58 7.45 1.33
C ASP A 222 -4.95 8.15 1.36
N ARG A 223 -5.54 8.28 2.54
CA ARG A 223 -6.85 8.91 2.73
C ARG A 223 -6.89 10.35 2.22
N ALA A 224 -5.78 11.10 2.28
CA ALA A 224 -5.71 12.51 1.88
C ALA A 224 -5.40 12.70 0.38
N THR A 225 -4.90 11.65 -0.29
CA THR A 225 -4.51 11.70 -1.70
C THR A 225 -5.61 12.19 -2.64
N PRO A 226 -6.89 11.77 -2.54
CA PRO A 226 -7.94 12.24 -3.43
C PRO A 226 -8.13 13.76 -3.38
N ASP A 227 -8.26 14.32 -2.19
CA ASP A 227 -8.47 15.77 -2.02
C ASP A 227 -7.26 16.57 -2.52
N GLN A 228 -6.05 16.11 -2.22
CA GLN A 228 -4.80 16.71 -2.72
C GLN A 228 -4.73 16.65 -4.23
N PHE A 229 -5.10 15.51 -4.84
CA PHE A 229 -5.10 15.33 -6.29
C PHE A 229 -6.11 16.26 -6.98
N PHE A 230 -7.33 16.33 -6.47
CA PHE A 230 -8.37 17.20 -7.03
C PHE A 230 -7.96 18.66 -6.95
N ALA A 231 -7.41 19.10 -5.82
CA ALA A 231 -6.90 20.47 -5.66
C ALA A 231 -5.73 20.79 -6.59
N ALA A 232 -4.79 19.85 -6.77
CA ALA A 232 -3.66 19.98 -7.67
C ALA A 232 -4.10 20.13 -9.13
N VAL A 233 -4.99 19.23 -9.58
CA VAL A 233 -5.55 19.27 -10.95
C VAL A 233 -6.31 20.57 -11.17
N GLN A 234 -7.18 20.98 -10.24
CA GLN A 234 -7.93 22.24 -10.37
C GLN A 234 -7.00 23.44 -10.45
N THR A 235 -5.95 23.51 -9.61
CA THR A 235 -4.96 24.59 -9.64
C THR A 235 -4.25 24.68 -10.99
N LEU A 236 -3.86 23.55 -11.58
CA LEU A 236 -3.19 23.51 -12.88
C LEU A 236 -4.13 23.96 -14.00
N LEU A 237 -5.38 23.50 -14.00
CA LEU A 237 -6.37 23.86 -15.02
C LEU A 237 -6.75 25.35 -14.94
N ASP A 238 -6.96 25.87 -13.73
CA ASP A 238 -7.22 27.31 -13.50
C ASP A 238 -5.99 28.16 -13.89
N GLY A 239 -4.79 27.60 -13.76
CA GLY A 239 -3.53 28.18 -14.23
C GLY A 239 -3.32 28.16 -15.75
N GLY A 240 -4.26 27.55 -16.51
CA GLY A 240 -4.23 27.51 -17.99
C GLY A 240 -3.62 26.25 -18.59
N CYS A 241 -3.30 25.24 -17.78
CA CYS A 241 -2.93 23.92 -18.31
C CYS A 241 -4.14 23.26 -18.99
N THR A 242 -3.91 22.61 -20.12
CA THR A 242 -4.95 21.93 -20.92
C THR A 242 -4.66 20.42 -21.07
N ARG A 243 -3.52 19.97 -20.59
CA ARG A 243 -3.03 18.59 -20.65
C ARG A 243 -2.34 18.25 -19.34
N LEU A 244 -2.36 16.97 -18.95
CA LEU A 244 -1.79 16.50 -17.70
C LEU A 244 -0.82 15.35 -17.91
N VAL A 245 0.29 15.37 -17.20
CA VAL A 245 1.14 14.19 -16.95
C VAL A 245 1.00 13.82 -15.49
N VAL A 246 0.56 12.58 -15.21
CA VAL A 246 0.50 12.05 -13.84
C VAL A 246 1.70 11.13 -13.62
N ASP A 247 2.57 11.47 -12.69
CA ASP A 247 3.78 10.71 -12.38
C ASP A 247 3.54 9.81 -11.16
N VAL A 248 3.44 8.49 -11.40
CA VAL A 248 3.34 7.45 -10.35
C VAL A 248 4.60 6.59 -10.29
N ARG A 249 5.73 7.08 -10.81
CA ARG A 249 7.03 6.41 -10.63
C ARG A 249 7.39 6.37 -9.16
N ASN A 250 7.89 5.21 -8.70
CA ASN A 250 8.20 4.90 -7.29
C ASN A 250 6.98 4.96 -6.34
N ASN A 251 5.76 4.87 -6.85
CA ASN A 251 4.55 4.78 -6.04
C ASN A 251 4.28 3.31 -5.67
N PRO A 252 4.43 2.89 -4.40
CA PRO A 252 4.26 1.50 -3.99
C PRO A 252 2.79 1.07 -3.88
N GLY A 253 1.86 1.99 -4.12
CA GLY A 253 0.43 1.76 -3.95
C GLY A 253 -0.16 2.46 -2.75
N GLY A 254 -1.04 1.80 -2.01
CA GLY A 254 -1.70 2.32 -0.82
C GLY A 254 -3.17 1.90 -0.71
N GLU A 255 -4.01 2.79 -0.20
CA GLU A 255 -5.42 2.52 0.10
C GLU A 255 -6.29 2.35 -1.14
N LEU A 256 -7.06 1.27 -1.17
CA LEU A 256 -8.01 0.98 -2.25
C LEU A 256 -9.07 2.07 -2.41
N GLN A 257 -9.58 2.62 -1.32
CA GLN A 257 -10.60 3.66 -1.38
C GLN A 257 -10.06 4.96 -1.98
N ALA A 258 -8.82 5.31 -1.67
CA ALA A 258 -8.18 6.51 -2.21
C ALA A 258 -8.03 6.42 -3.72
N ILE A 259 -7.49 5.30 -4.23
CA ILE A 259 -7.35 5.11 -5.68
C ILE A 259 -8.71 5.05 -6.40
N CYS A 260 -9.73 4.40 -5.79
CA CYS A 260 -11.07 4.39 -6.35
C CYS A 260 -11.64 5.80 -6.54
N SER A 261 -11.44 6.68 -5.55
CA SER A 261 -11.90 8.07 -5.62
C SER A 261 -11.19 8.88 -6.70
N VAL A 262 -9.86 8.69 -6.85
CA VAL A 262 -9.10 9.35 -7.92
C VAL A 262 -9.53 8.84 -9.30
N LEU A 263 -9.71 7.52 -9.45
CA LEU A 263 -10.14 6.93 -10.73
C LEU A 263 -11.58 7.30 -11.07
N ASP A 264 -12.48 7.43 -10.09
CA ASP A 264 -13.86 7.89 -10.31
C ASP A 264 -13.90 9.31 -10.92
N TYR A 265 -13.00 10.19 -10.43
CA TYR A 265 -12.86 11.55 -10.99
C TYR A 265 -12.34 11.56 -12.44
N LEU A 266 -11.52 10.56 -12.83
CA LEU A 266 -10.85 10.52 -14.13
C LEU A 266 -11.60 9.70 -15.18
N LEU A 267 -12.36 8.67 -14.79
CA LEU A 267 -12.93 7.68 -15.70
C LEU A 267 -14.41 7.94 -16.01
N PRO A 268 -14.89 7.57 -17.20
CA PRO A 268 -16.30 7.55 -17.48
C PRO A 268 -17.01 6.44 -16.68
N SER A 269 -18.35 6.46 -16.65
CA SER A 269 -19.14 5.42 -15.99
C SER A 269 -18.78 4.02 -16.47
N GLY A 270 -18.43 3.14 -15.53
CA GLY A 270 -18.07 1.76 -15.83
C GLY A 270 -17.37 1.04 -14.71
N PRO A 271 -16.91 -0.20 -14.94
CA PRO A 271 -16.11 -0.94 -13.96
C PRO A 271 -14.74 -0.26 -13.79
N VAL A 272 -14.25 -0.18 -12.55
CA VAL A 272 -12.91 0.33 -12.25
C VAL A 272 -12.01 -0.79 -11.77
N ILE A 273 -12.52 -1.64 -10.89
CA ILE A 273 -11.79 -2.75 -10.32
C ILE A 273 -12.64 -4.01 -10.39
N ARG A 274 -12.06 -5.06 -10.93
CA ARG A 274 -12.55 -6.43 -10.82
C ARG A 274 -11.64 -7.21 -9.87
N THR A 275 -12.14 -8.27 -9.29
CA THR A 275 -11.35 -9.22 -8.52
C THR A 275 -11.65 -10.64 -8.94
N ILE A 276 -10.67 -11.54 -8.80
CA ILE A 276 -10.81 -12.98 -9.00
C ILE A 276 -10.50 -13.67 -7.67
N ASP A 277 -11.41 -14.53 -7.21
CA ASP A 277 -11.21 -15.34 -6.01
C ASP A 277 -10.51 -16.67 -6.32
N ARG A 278 -10.30 -17.47 -5.26
CA ARG A 278 -9.66 -18.79 -5.33
C ARG A 278 -10.39 -19.78 -6.24
N GLU A 279 -11.70 -19.66 -6.35
CA GLU A 279 -12.57 -20.51 -7.19
C GLU A 279 -12.63 -20.04 -8.64
N GLY A 280 -12.01 -18.88 -8.96
CA GLY A 280 -12.04 -18.27 -10.29
C GLY A 280 -13.28 -17.41 -10.56
N ASN A 281 -14.07 -17.08 -9.53
CA ASN A 281 -15.21 -16.19 -9.71
C ASN A 281 -14.74 -14.74 -9.82
N GLU A 282 -15.23 -14.05 -10.85
CA GLU A 282 -14.96 -12.63 -11.05
C GLU A 282 -16.07 -11.75 -10.45
N GLU A 283 -15.66 -10.64 -9.83
CA GLU A 283 -16.58 -9.66 -9.26
C GLU A 283 -16.10 -8.24 -9.55
N VAL A 284 -17.00 -7.35 -9.97
CA VAL A 284 -16.71 -5.91 -10.03
C VAL A 284 -16.95 -5.30 -8.66
N ILE A 285 -15.86 -4.93 -7.97
CA ILE A 285 -15.93 -4.40 -6.60
C ILE A 285 -16.03 -2.86 -6.56
N TYR A 286 -15.69 -2.19 -7.66
CA TYR A 286 -15.84 -0.73 -7.76
C TYR A 286 -16.22 -0.30 -9.17
N ARG A 287 -17.06 0.76 -9.25
CA ARG A 287 -17.49 1.38 -10.51
C ARG A 287 -17.38 2.89 -10.40
N SER A 288 -16.96 3.53 -11.48
CA SER A 288 -17.02 4.98 -11.64
C SER A 288 -18.42 5.46 -12.07
N ASP A 289 -18.70 6.72 -11.76
CA ASP A 289 -19.90 7.44 -12.23
C ASP A 289 -19.70 8.04 -13.64
N ALA A 290 -20.55 8.96 -14.08
CA ALA A 290 -20.51 9.51 -15.45
C ALA A 290 -19.71 10.84 -15.57
N LYS A 291 -19.00 11.29 -14.54
CA LYS A 291 -18.39 12.62 -14.48
C LYS A 291 -16.86 12.58 -14.69
N ALA A 292 -16.43 12.03 -15.81
CA ALA A 292 -15.02 11.97 -16.14
C ALA A 292 -14.42 13.35 -16.39
N LEU A 293 -13.21 13.60 -15.88
CA LEU A 293 -12.40 14.73 -16.29
C LEU A 293 -12.04 14.60 -17.78
N ASP A 294 -12.40 15.60 -18.59
CA ASP A 294 -12.13 15.60 -20.04
C ASP A 294 -10.86 16.41 -20.36
N VAL A 295 -9.71 15.81 -20.04
CA VAL A 295 -8.37 16.36 -20.30
C VAL A 295 -7.47 15.27 -20.86
N PRO A 296 -6.69 15.52 -21.94
CA PRO A 296 -5.67 14.60 -22.42
C PRO A 296 -4.63 14.31 -21.33
N MET A 297 -4.30 13.03 -21.12
CA MET A 297 -3.39 12.60 -20.06
C MET A 297 -2.35 11.59 -20.53
N ALA A 298 -1.16 11.67 -19.94
CA ALA A 298 -0.16 10.61 -19.94
C ALA A 298 0.17 10.22 -18.49
N VAL A 299 0.59 8.98 -18.27
CA VAL A 299 1.01 8.49 -16.95
C VAL A 299 2.43 7.96 -17.02
N LEU A 300 3.29 8.43 -16.11
CA LEU A 300 4.65 7.93 -15.97
C LEU A 300 4.69 6.80 -14.94
N VAL A 301 5.31 5.68 -15.34
CA VAL A 301 5.46 4.47 -14.51
C VAL A 301 6.89 3.94 -14.53
N ASN A 302 7.27 3.19 -13.50
CA ASN A 302 8.54 2.45 -13.47
C ASN A 302 8.42 1.14 -12.68
N GLU A 303 9.53 0.40 -12.55
CA GLU A 303 9.63 -0.89 -11.85
C GLU A 303 9.24 -0.86 -10.37
N ASN A 304 9.21 0.32 -9.76
CA ASN A 304 8.77 0.55 -8.38
C ASN A 304 7.31 1.03 -8.28
N THR A 305 6.62 1.23 -9.41
CA THR A 305 5.17 1.44 -9.43
C THR A 305 4.50 0.11 -9.13
N ALA A 306 3.77 0.02 -8.01
CA ALA A 306 3.24 -1.25 -7.51
C ALA A 306 1.79 -1.15 -7.01
N SER A 307 1.08 -2.29 -6.96
CA SER A 307 -0.23 -2.45 -6.29
C SER A 307 -1.27 -1.42 -6.78
N ALA A 308 -1.74 -0.51 -5.90
CA ALA A 308 -2.68 0.55 -6.27
C ALA A 308 -2.14 1.48 -7.37
N GLY A 309 -0.80 1.70 -7.44
CA GLY A 309 -0.15 2.43 -8.53
C GLY A 309 -0.32 1.73 -9.88
N GLU A 310 -0.24 0.39 -9.90
CA GLU A 310 -0.47 -0.41 -11.10
C GLU A 310 -1.94 -0.43 -11.49
N LEU A 311 -2.83 -0.51 -10.50
CA LEU A 311 -4.27 -0.44 -10.73
C LEU A 311 -4.68 0.91 -11.31
N PHE A 312 -4.04 2.01 -10.86
CA PHE A 312 -4.24 3.35 -11.40
C PHE A 312 -3.87 3.43 -12.89
N CYS A 313 -2.66 3.04 -13.25
CA CYS A 313 -2.21 3.12 -14.65
C CYS A 313 -2.96 2.13 -15.56
N SER A 314 -3.20 0.89 -15.11
CA SER A 314 -3.91 -0.12 -15.91
C SER A 314 -5.37 0.24 -16.16
N ALA A 315 -6.07 0.83 -15.19
CA ALA A 315 -7.43 1.30 -15.39
C ALA A 315 -7.51 2.44 -16.42
N LEU A 316 -6.59 3.39 -16.37
CA LEU A 316 -6.51 4.47 -17.37
C LEU A 316 -6.12 3.96 -18.75
N GLN A 317 -5.23 2.95 -18.83
CA GLN A 317 -4.85 2.28 -20.08
C GLN A 317 -6.04 1.55 -20.70
N ASP A 318 -6.76 0.76 -19.93
CA ASP A 318 -7.93 0.00 -20.39
C ASP A 318 -9.03 0.90 -20.97
N TYR A 319 -9.28 2.04 -20.36
CA TYR A 319 -10.21 3.05 -20.85
C TYR A 319 -9.64 3.91 -21.99
N LYS A 320 -8.35 3.75 -22.32
CA LYS A 320 -7.62 4.62 -23.26
C LYS A 320 -7.72 6.10 -22.86
N LYS A 321 -7.78 6.34 -21.55
CA LYS A 321 -7.91 7.67 -20.98
C LYS A 321 -6.55 8.38 -20.85
N ALA A 322 -5.48 7.61 -20.72
CA ALA A 322 -4.12 8.10 -20.69
C ALA A 322 -3.20 7.16 -21.49
N VAL A 323 -2.11 7.72 -22.01
CA VAL A 323 -0.98 6.97 -22.57
C VAL A 323 -0.01 6.64 -21.43
N ILE A 324 0.31 5.37 -21.23
CA ILE A 324 1.24 4.93 -20.19
C ILE A 324 2.67 4.92 -20.75
N VAL A 325 3.57 5.65 -20.09
CA VAL A 325 4.95 5.88 -20.55
C VAL A 325 5.94 5.52 -19.45
N GLY A 326 7.03 4.86 -19.78
CA GLY A 326 8.09 4.50 -18.82
C GLY A 326 8.57 3.07 -18.97
N THR A 327 8.83 2.40 -17.86
CA THR A 327 9.27 1.00 -17.82
C THR A 327 8.22 0.08 -17.20
N GLN A 328 8.39 -1.23 -17.37
CA GLN A 328 7.51 -2.26 -16.80
C GLN A 328 7.33 -2.05 -15.30
N THR A 329 6.09 -2.18 -14.81
CA THR A 329 5.79 -2.01 -13.39
C THR A 329 6.10 -3.27 -12.57
N TYR A 330 5.93 -3.21 -11.26
CA TYR A 330 6.39 -4.23 -10.30
C TYR A 330 5.70 -5.60 -10.43
N GLY A 331 4.40 -5.63 -10.71
CA GLY A 331 3.62 -6.86 -10.80
C GLY A 331 3.03 -7.33 -9.46
N LYS A 332 2.43 -6.43 -8.68
CA LYS A 332 1.64 -6.79 -7.48
C LYS A 332 0.15 -6.67 -7.79
N GLY A 333 -0.41 -7.69 -8.43
CA GLY A 333 -1.83 -7.80 -8.76
C GLY A 333 -2.65 -8.59 -7.74
N SER A 334 -2.16 -8.75 -6.51
CA SER A 334 -2.79 -9.53 -5.45
C SER A 334 -3.33 -8.67 -4.32
N MET A 335 -4.45 -9.12 -3.71
CA MET A 335 -5.12 -8.46 -2.60
C MET A 335 -4.96 -9.28 -1.33
N GLN A 336 -4.45 -8.66 -0.27
CA GLN A 336 -4.32 -9.28 1.05
C GLN A 336 -5.52 -8.97 1.93
N THR A 337 -5.91 -9.93 2.75
CA THR A 337 -6.77 -9.71 3.91
C THR A 337 -5.96 -9.82 5.18
N ILE A 338 -6.27 -8.97 6.14
CA ILE A 338 -5.62 -8.94 7.44
C ILE A 338 -6.60 -9.46 8.49
N ARG A 339 -6.16 -10.39 9.33
CA ARG A 339 -6.98 -10.97 10.39
C ARG A 339 -6.19 -11.00 11.69
N GLN A 340 -6.78 -10.44 12.75
CA GLN A 340 -6.26 -10.60 14.09
C GLN A 340 -6.58 -12.00 14.60
N LEU A 341 -5.62 -12.63 15.26
CA LEU A 341 -5.76 -13.92 15.93
C LEU A 341 -6.18 -13.72 17.40
N SER A 342 -6.52 -14.82 18.08
CA SER A 342 -7.11 -14.77 19.42
C SER A 342 -6.14 -14.28 20.52
N ASP A 343 -4.86 -14.37 20.28
CA ASP A 343 -3.76 -13.92 21.16
C ASP A 343 -3.31 -12.47 20.89
N GLY A 344 -3.90 -11.80 19.91
CA GLY A 344 -3.55 -10.44 19.52
C GLY A 344 -2.56 -10.37 18.36
N SER A 345 -1.95 -11.48 17.97
CA SER A 345 -1.11 -11.57 16.77
C SER A 345 -1.93 -11.39 15.48
N GLY A 346 -1.29 -11.30 14.33
CA GLY A 346 -1.96 -11.03 13.07
C GLY A 346 -1.51 -11.91 11.92
N LEU A 347 -2.42 -12.13 10.99
CA LEU A 347 -2.18 -12.84 9.75
C LEU A 347 -2.58 -11.97 8.57
N SER A 348 -1.65 -11.73 7.65
CA SER A 348 -1.93 -11.22 6.31
C SER A 348 -1.84 -12.37 5.31
N VAL A 349 -2.83 -12.52 4.45
CA VAL A 349 -2.85 -13.58 3.44
C VAL A 349 -3.47 -13.09 2.13
N THR A 350 -2.88 -13.47 1.01
CA THR A 350 -3.45 -13.20 -0.31
C THR A 350 -4.73 -14.03 -0.48
N TYR A 351 -5.86 -13.34 -0.73
CA TYR A 351 -7.16 -14.00 -0.84
C TYR A 351 -7.89 -13.76 -2.17
N ARG A 352 -7.48 -12.75 -2.93
CA ARG A 352 -7.98 -12.43 -4.26
C ARG A 352 -6.89 -11.82 -5.14
N TYR A 353 -7.13 -11.78 -6.43
CA TYR A 353 -6.36 -11.00 -7.38
C TYR A 353 -7.14 -9.78 -7.84
N TYR A 354 -6.46 -8.66 -8.04
CA TYR A 354 -7.01 -7.50 -8.71
C TYR A 354 -6.96 -7.70 -10.22
N CYS A 355 -8.01 -7.22 -10.90
CA CYS A 355 -7.99 -7.11 -12.36
C CYS A 355 -8.34 -5.67 -12.75
N PRO A 356 -7.70 -5.13 -13.78
CA PRO A 356 -8.12 -3.92 -14.43
C PRO A 356 -9.56 -4.00 -14.93
N PRO A 357 -10.18 -2.89 -15.37
CA PRO A 357 -11.56 -2.88 -15.85
C PRO A 357 -11.87 -3.93 -16.91
N PHE A 358 -10.98 -4.16 -17.87
CA PHE A 358 -11.21 -5.01 -19.03
C PHE A 358 -10.08 -6.01 -19.31
N SER A 359 -8.86 -5.73 -18.87
CA SER A 359 -7.69 -6.57 -19.09
C SER A 359 -7.55 -7.66 -18.03
N ASP A 360 -6.65 -8.62 -18.27
CA ASP A 360 -6.32 -9.69 -17.34
C ASP A 360 -5.53 -9.16 -16.12
N ASN A 361 -5.43 -10.01 -15.10
CA ASN A 361 -4.61 -9.72 -13.93
C ASN A 361 -3.13 -9.62 -14.30
N TYR A 362 -2.43 -8.67 -13.67
CA TYR A 362 -1.00 -8.38 -13.91
C TYR A 362 -0.06 -8.95 -12.84
N ASP A 363 -0.54 -9.80 -11.91
CA ASP A 363 0.29 -10.35 -10.83
C ASP A 363 1.49 -11.15 -11.36
N GLY A 364 2.69 -10.83 -10.85
CA GLY A 364 3.94 -11.44 -11.29
C GLY A 364 4.48 -10.95 -12.64
N VAL A 365 3.72 -10.10 -13.36
CA VAL A 365 4.10 -9.59 -14.69
C VAL A 365 4.27 -8.07 -14.69
N GLY A 366 3.34 -7.35 -14.05
CA GLY A 366 3.25 -5.89 -14.08
C GLY A 366 2.49 -5.36 -15.29
N VAL A 367 2.28 -4.04 -15.29
CA VAL A 367 1.64 -3.32 -16.38
C VAL A 367 2.71 -2.91 -17.39
N THR A 368 2.52 -3.29 -18.65
CA THR A 368 3.42 -2.91 -19.74
C THR A 368 3.01 -1.51 -20.24
N PRO A 369 3.94 -0.53 -20.26
CA PRO A 369 3.66 0.79 -20.81
C PRO A 369 3.28 0.74 -22.30
N ASP A 370 2.44 1.68 -22.76
CA ASP A 370 2.15 1.85 -24.19
C ASP A 370 3.38 2.36 -24.95
N VAL A 371 4.22 3.16 -24.26
CA VAL A 371 5.47 3.66 -24.78
C VAL A 371 6.58 3.36 -23.79
N VAL A 372 7.43 2.40 -24.15
CA VAL A 372 8.58 2.02 -23.32
C VAL A 372 9.69 3.05 -23.49
N VAL A 373 10.09 3.68 -22.38
CA VAL A 373 11.16 4.67 -22.34
C VAL A 373 12.06 4.38 -21.14
N GLU A 374 13.27 3.93 -21.41
CA GLU A 374 14.26 3.72 -20.35
C GLU A 374 14.79 5.06 -19.82
N PRO A 375 15.09 5.15 -18.50
CA PRO A 375 15.74 6.33 -17.96
C PRO A 375 17.10 6.55 -18.62
N ALA A 376 17.44 7.82 -18.94
CA ALA A 376 18.68 8.16 -19.61
C ALA A 376 19.29 9.46 -19.06
N GLY A 377 20.58 9.68 -19.34
CA GLY A 377 21.28 10.92 -18.94
C GLY A 377 21.29 11.11 -17.43
N ALA A 378 20.87 12.28 -16.97
CA ALA A 378 20.85 12.64 -15.55
C ALA A 378 19.98 11.73 -14.70
N MET A 379 18.95 11.07 -15.26
CA MET A 379 18.10 10.11 -14.53
C MET A 379 18.85 8.87 -14.07
N LEU A 380 19.99 8.52 -14.65
CA LEU A 380 20.84 7.41 -14.21
C LEU A 380 21.79 7.78 -13.07
N GLU A 381 22.03 9.08 -12.88
CA GLU A 381 23.06 9.59 -11.97
C GLU A 381 22.47 10.29 -10.76
N LYS A 382 21.27 10.86 -10.88
CA LYS A 382 20.62 11.66 -9.86
C LYS A 382 19.42 10.92 -9.26
N ASN A 383 19.10 11.25 -8.01
CA ASN A 383 17.83 10.85 -7.42
C ASN A 383 16.67 11.47 -8.20
N ILE A 384 15.61 10.70 -8.45
CA ILE A 384 14.42 11.14 -9.24
C ILE A 384 13.76 12.43 -8.68
N TYR A 385 13.88 12.69 -7.38
CA TYR A 385 13.35 13.91 -6.75
C TYR A 385 14.20 15.17 -7.01
N LYS A 386 15.39 15.01 -7.61
CA LYS A 386 16.32 16.09 -7.98
C LYS A 386 16.45 16.27 -9.49
N ILE A 387 15.70 15.52 -10.27
CA ILE A 387 15.66 15.63 -11.74
C ILE A 387 14.80 16.83 -12.11
N THR A 388 15.32 17.71 -12.96
CA THR A 388 14.52 18.82 -13.54
C THR A 388 13.75 18.35 -14.77
N ASP A 389 12.74 19.10 -15.18
CA ASP A 389 11.93 18.79 -16.37
C ASP A 389 12.78 18.63 -17.64
N GLU A 390 13.86 19.41 -17.75
CA GLU A 390 14.80 19.38 -18.89
C GLU A 390 15.71 18.12 -18.87
N GLU A 391 15.87 17.52 -17.71
CA GLU A 391 16.71 16.33 -17.52
C GLU A 391 15.90 15.02 -17.57
N ASP A 392 14.56 15.10 -17.47
CA ASP A 392 13.66 13.93 -17.42
C ASP A 392 13.24 13.50 -18.82
N ASN A 393 13.98 12.58 -19.41
CA ASN A 393 13.68 12.07 -20.76
C ASN A 393 12.36 11.29 -20.82
N GLN A 394 11.89 10.70 -19.72
CA GLN A 394 10.59 10.00 -19.66
C GLN A 394 9.44 11.02 -19.63
N LEU A 395 9.56 12.10 -18.84
CA LEU A 395 8.59 13.19 -18.81
C LEU A 395 8.48 13.87 -20.18
N GLN A 396 9.62 14.15 -20.85
CA GLN A 396 9.64 14.69 -22.21
C GLN A 396 8.94 13.78 -23.21
N ALA A 397 9.15 12.46 -23.11
CA ALA A 397 8.46 11.49 -23.95
C ALA A 397 6.94 11.48 -23.69
N ALA A 398 6.51 11.54 -22.43
CA ALA A 398 5.09 11.62 -22.08
C ALA A 398 4.43 12.89 -22.65
N VAL A 399 5.10 14.04 -22.54
CA VAL A 399 4.63 15.30 -23.15
C VAL A 399 4.57 15.21 -24.69
N ALA A 400 5.55 14.53 -25.32
CA ALA A 400 5.54 14.32 -26.76
C ALA A 400 4.33 13.46 -27.23
N GLU A 401 3.91 12.46 -26.43
CA GLU A 401 2.69 11.67 -26.72
C GLU A 401 1.41 12.52 -26.65
N LEU A 402 1.34 13.48 -25.72
CA LEU A 402 0.21 14.41 -25.60
C LEU A 402 0.09 15.39 -26.76
N ASN A 403 1.11 15.49 -27.61
CA ASN A 403 1.14 16.38 -28.79
C ASN A 403 0.74 15.67 -30.10
N LYS A 404 0.48 14.35 -30.04
CA LYS A 404 0.03 13.57 -31.21
C LYS A 404 -1.47 13.62 -31.39
#